data_eb131841394e071c0d24679e8a840f18
#
_entry.id   eb131841394e071c0d24679e8a840f18
#
_cell.length_a   1.000
_cell.length_b   1.000
_cell.length_c   1.000
_cell.angle_alpha   90.00
_cell.angle_beta   90.00
_cell.angle_gamma   90.00
#
_symmetry.space_group_name_H-M   'P 1'
#
loop_
_entity.id
_entity.type
_entity.pdbx_description
1 polymer ?
#
loop_
_entity_poly.entity_id
_entity_poly.type
_entity_poly.pdbx_seq_one_letter_code
_entity_poly.pdbx_strand_id
1 'polypeptide(L)'
;MTQRLDRIDLLRAVAMLWMTAYHFCFDLNFFRLIREDFYRDPFWTWQRTAIVSLFLFTAGLSQAVAVHQGQTWARFWRRWLQVAGAAVLVTAGSLLVFPNSFIYFGVLHGIALMLIVVRLTAGWGAWLWLLSGLAIGLKFAAPALIQAVPALEVLNTPWLNWLGLISRKPETEDYVPLLPWLGVMWWGMAAGRWAVRERPHWLGSVAPARGGHKMLVFLGRWSLSYYLLHQPVLMALIWLGMQLA
;
A
#
# COMPACT_ATOMS: atom_id res chain seq x y z
N MET A 1 22.33 -15.33 9.11
CA MET A 1 21.37 -14.35 9.69
C MET A 1 21.09 -13.28 8.65
N THR A 2 19.84 -13.07 8.24
CA THR A 2 19.45 -12.01 7.31
C THR A 2 19.63 -10.66 8.00
N GLN A 3 20.53 -9.83 7.49
CA GLN A 3 20.78 -8.49 8.05
C GLN A 3 19.53 -7.63 7.80
N ARG A 4 18.91 -7.16 8.85
CA ARG A 4 17.74 -6.29 8.77
C ARG A 4 18.20 -4.85 8.49
N LEU A 5 17.45 -4.15 7.65
CA LEU A 5 17.82 -2.83 7.18
C LEU A 5 16.89 -1.78 7.81
N ASP A 6 17.39 -1.10 8.85
CA ASP A 6 16.60 -0.16 9.65
C ASP A 6 16.02 1.00 8.84
N ARG A 7 16.69 1.43 7.75
CA ARG A 7 16.20 2.52 6.89
C ARG A 7 14.89 2.16 6.18
N ILE A 8 14.70 0.88 5.82
CA ILE A 8 13.44 0.42 5.23
C ILE A 8 12.33 0.41 6.29
N ASP A 9 12.64 0.00 7.51
CA ASP A 9 11.70 0.04 8.61
C ASP A 9 11.33 1.51 8.97
N LEU A 10 12.27 2.46 8.86
CA LEU A 10 11.98 3.89 8.98
C LEU A 10 11.04 4.42 7.89
N LEU A 11 11.26 4.06 6.63
CA LEU A 11 10.35 4.45 5.54
C LEU A 11 8.94 3.94 5.79
N ARG A 12 8.80 2.71 6.27
CA ARG A 12 7.50 2.16 6.69
C ARG A 12 6.89 2.94 7.84
N ALA A 13 7.70 3.30 8.85
CA ALA A 13 7.22 4.08 9.99
C ALA A 13 6.71 5.46 9.55
N VAL A 14 7.41 6.14 8.65
CA VAL A 14 6.96 7.42 8.07
C VAL A 14 5.62 7.23 7.35
N ALA A 15 5.50 6.19 6.51
CA ALA A 15 4.24 5.88 5.83
C ALA A 15 3.09 5.61 6.82
N MET A 16 3.37 4.87 7.92
CA MET A 16 2.40 4.58 8.98
C MET A 16 1.93 5.86 9.69
N LEU A 17 2.85 6.72 10.10
CA LEU A 17 2.51 7.97 10.80
C LEU A 17 1.71 8.90 9.89
N TRP A 18 2.11 9.03 8.63
CA TRP A 18 1.39 9.84 7.65
C TRP A 18 -0.02 9.29 7.41
N MET A 19 -0.15 8.00 7.22
CA MET A 19 -1.43 7.31 7.10
C MET A 19 -2.32 7.54 8.32
N THR A 20 -1.75 7.47 9.53
CA THR A 20 -2.49 7.69 10.78
C THR A 20 -3.02 9.13 10.86
N ALA A 21 -2.21 10.12 10.53
CA ALA A 21 -2.64 11.52 10.48
C ALA A 21 -3.75 11.73 9.44
N TYR A 22 -3.61 11.13 8.25
CA TYR A 22 -4.64 11.19 7.21
C TYR A 22 -5.96 10.57 7.68
N HIS A 23 -5.91 9.36 8.26
CA HIS A 23 -7.11 8.66 8.73
C HIS A 23 -7.74 9.35 9.95
N PHE A 24 -6.95 9.96 10.82
CA PHE A 24 -7.49 10.76 11.90
C PHE A 24 -8.37 11.90 11.37
N CYS A 25 -7.87 12.66 10.37
CA CYS A 25 -8.67 13.71 9.73
C CYS A 25 -9.91 13.12 9.01
N PHE A 26 -9.73 11.98 8.32
CA PHE A 26 -10.84 11.28 7.66
C PHE A 26 -11.93 10.85 8.65
N ASP A 27 -11.54 10.32 9.81
CA ASP A 27 -12.47 9.89 10.87
C ASP A 27 -13.18 11.08 11.52
N LEU A 28 -12.48 12.21 11.74
CA LEU A 28 -13.13 13.45 12.18
C LEU A 28 -14.23 13.90 11.20
N ASN A 29 -13.95 13.75 9.90
CA ASN A 29 -14.94 14.07 8.85
C ASN A 29 -16.10 13.06 8.83
N PHE A 30 -15.83 11.78 9.03
CA PHE A 30 -16.84 10.74 9.16
C PHE A 30 -17.80 11.01 10.33
N PHE A 31 -17.28 11.42 11.47
CA PHE A 31 -18.06 11.83 12.63
C PHE A 31 -18.64 13.26 12.54
N ARG A 32 -18.46 13.93 11.38
CA ARG A 32 -18.98 15.30 11.12
C ARG A 32 -18.41 16.40 12.03
N LEU A 33 -17.23 16.16 12.63
CA LEU A 33 -16.51 17.14 13.43
C LEU A 33 -15.77 18.17 12.57
N ILE A 34 -15.41 17.80 11.33
CA ILE A 34 -14.92 18.68 10.27
C ILE A 34 -15.74 18.44 9.00
N ARG A 35 -15.59 19.33 7.99
CA ARG A 35 -16.28 19.24 6.70
C ARG A 35 -15.28 19.40 5.57
N GLU A 36 -14.77 18.27 5.07
CA GLU A 36 -13.75 18.20 4.03
C GLU A 36 -14.17 17.19 2.93
N ASP A 37 -13.81 17.46 1.68
CA ASP A 37 -14.05 16.53 0.58
C ASP A 37 -12.82 15.66 0.33
N PHE A 38 -12.69 14.55 1.07
CA PHE A 38 -11.59 13.59 0.95
C PHE A 38 -11.51 12.88 -0.42
N TYR A 39 -12.57 12.97 -1.21
CA TYR A 39 -12.65 12.25 -2.48
C TYR A 39 -12.32 13.11 -3.69
N ARG A 40 -12.57 14.43 -3.63
CA ARG A 40 -12.41 15.35 -4.77
C ARG A 40 -11.35 16.41 -4.53
N ASP A 41 -11.16 16.86 -3.29
CA ASP A 41 -10.15 17.87 -3.00
C ASP A 41 -8.74 17.35 -3.35
N PRO A 42 -7.96 18.09 -4.18
CA PRO A 42 -6.60 17.70 -4.56
C PRO A 42 -5.67 17.46 -3.39
N PHE A 43 -5.76 18.24 -2.31
CA PHE A 43 -4.92 18.08 -1.12
C PHE A 43 -5.06 16.67 -0.53
N TRP A 44 -6.30 16.19 -0.31
CA TRP A 44 -6.56 14.88 0.28
C TRP A 44 -6.27 13.73 -0.70
N THR A 45 -6.62 13.90 -1.96
CA THR A 45 -6.38 12.86 -2.98
C THR A 45 -4.90 12.65 -3.28
N TRP A 46 -4.09 13.74 -3.27
CA TRP A 46 -2.63 13.65 -3.40
C TRP A 46 -1.99 12.99 -2.19
N GLN A 47 -2.39 13.34 -0.98
CA GLN A 47 -1.87 12.70 0.25
C GLN A 47 -2.13 11.19 0.23
N ARG A 48 -3.37 10.77 -0.03
CA ARG A 48 -3.71 9.36 -0.16
C ARG A 48 -2.83 8.66 -1.20
N THR A 49 -2.67 9.26 -2.37
CA THR A 49 -1.82 8.71 -3.44
C THR A 49 -0.36 8.59 -3.00
N ALA A 50 0.19 9.60 -2.34
CA ALA A 50 1.56 9.59 -1.84
C ALA A 50 1.77 8.53 -0.74
N ILE A 51 0.84 8.41 0.20
CA ILE A 51 0.87 7.41 1.27
C ILE A 51 0.89 5.99 0.67
N VAL A 52 -0.05 5.68 -0.22
CA VAL A 52 -0.11 4.37 -0.89
C VAL A 52 1.13 4.10 -1.72
N SER A 53 1.63 5.12 -2.45
CA SER A 53 2.87 5.02 -3.22
C SER A 53 4.06 4.67 -2.32
N LEU A 54 4.20 5.32 -1.17
CA LEU A 54 5.28 5.06 -0.23
C LEU A 54 5.21 3.64 0.35
N PHE A 55 4.02 3.14 0.68
CA PHE A 55 3.82 1.76 1.11
C PHE A 55 4.24 0.75 0.05
N LEU A 56 3.75 0.91 -1.17
CA LEU A 56 4.01 -0.03 -2.25
C LEU A 56 5.46 0.02 -2.73
N PHE A 57 6.03 1.22 -2.84
CA PHE A 57 7.45 1.38 -3.13
C PHE A 57 8.32 0.68 -2.08
N THR A 58 8.03 0.91 -0.79
CA THR A 58 8.78 0.28 0.31
C THR A 58 8.59 -1.25 0.35
N ALA A 59 7.41 -1.76 -0.03
CA ALA A 59 7.17 -3.18 -0.16
C ALA A 59 8.02 -3.79 -1.29
N GLY A 60 8.08 -3.14 -2.46
CA GLY A 60 8.93 -3.54 -3.58
C GLY A 60 10.42 -3.53 -3.23
N LEU A 61 10.89 -2.45 -2.59
CA LEU A 61 12.26 -2.31 -2.10
C LEU A 61 12.62 -3.41 -1.10
N SER A 62 11.71 -3.72 -0.18
CA SER A 62 11.89 -4.80 0.79
C SER A 62 11.99 -6.17 0.13
N GLN A 63 11.19 -6.40 -0.92
CA GLN A 63 11.23 -7.64 -1.69
C GLN A 63 12.55 -7.78 -2.45
N ALA A 64 13.12 -6.69 -3.00
CA ALA A 64 14.42 -6.69 -3.65
C ALA A 64 15.53 -7.14 -2.69
N VAL A 65 15.52 -6.58 -1.48
CA VAL A 65 16.48 -6.97 -0.41
C VAL A 65 16.29 -8.43 -0.02
N ALA A 66 15.06 -8.87 0.16
CA ALA A 66 14.75 -10.25 0.53
C ALA A 66 15.25 -11.25 -0.53
N VAL A 67 15.06 -10.95 -1.82
CA VAL A 67 15.58 -11.75 -2.93
C VAL A 67 17.09 -11.78 -2.92
N HIS A 68 17.76 -10.62 -2.77
CA HIS A 68 19.22 -10.53 -2.71
C HIS A 68 19.80 -11.33 -1.54
N GLN A 69 19.13 -11.34 -0.40
CA GLN A 69 19.51 -12.13 0.78
C GLN A 69 19.15 -13.62 0.69
N GLY A 70 18.71 -14.10 -0.47
CA GLY A 70 18.39 -15.51 -0.69
C GLY A 70 17.12 -16.00 0.04
N GLN A 71 16.10 -15.15 0.18
CA GLN A 71 14.82 -15.56 0.77
C GLN A 71 14.24 -16.76 0.03
N THR A 72 14.02 -17.86 0.72
CA THR A 72 13.37 -19.05 0.18
C THR A 72 11.87 -18.83 -0.10
N TRP A 73 11.30 -19.62 -1.01
CA TRP A 73 9.85 -19.59 -1.28
C TRP A 73 9.01 -19.91 -0.04
N ALA A 74 9.46 -20.82 0.81
CA ALA A 74 8.76 -21.14 2.07
C ALA A 74 8.66 -19.91 3.01
N ARG A 75 9.74 -19.12 3.14
CA ARG A 75 9.70 -17.86 3.92
C ARG A 75 8.83 -16.80 3.25
N PHE A 76 8.85 -16.72 1.91
CA PHE A 76 8.00 -15.83 1.15
C PHE A 76 6.53 -16.14 1.41
N TRP A 77 6.09 -17.39 1.22
CA TRP A 77 4.69 -17.79 1.41
C TRP A 77 4.21 -17.61 2.84
N ARG A 78 5.05 -17.89 3.84
CA ARG A 78 4.69 -17.61 5.25
C ARG A 78 4.39 -16.12 5.48
N ARG A 79 5.20 -15.23 4.92
CA ARG A 79 4.98 -13.78 5.03
C ARG A 79 3.79 -13.33 4.21
N TRP A 80 3.62 -13.88 3.03
CA TRP A 80 2.50 -13.62 2.15
C TRP A 80 1.17 -13.99 2.81
N LEU A 81 1.08 -15.17 3.44
CA LEU A 81 -0.12 -15.60 4.16
C LEU A 81 -0.52 -14.63 5.29
N GLN A 82 0.45 -13.99 5.96
CA GLN A 82 0.14 -12.96 6.96
C GLN A 82 -0.54 -11.74 6.31
N VAL A 83 -0.05 -11.29 5.15
CA VAL A 83 -0.62 -10.16 4.42
C VAL A 83 -2.00 -10.53 3.86
N ALA A 84 -2.13 -11.68 3.23
CA ALA A 84 -3.40 -12.17 2.68
C ALA A 84 -4.45 -12.39 3.78
N GLY A 85 -4.07 -12.99 4.91
CA GLY A 85 -4.96 -13.14 6.07
C GLY A 85 -5.40 -11.80 6.64
N ALA A 86 -4.50 -10.82 6.72
CA ALA A 86 -4.84 -9.47 7.13
C ALA A 86 -5.81 -8.79 6.13
N ALA A 87 -5.66 -9.02 4.82
CA ALA A 87 -6.59 -8.52 3.81
C ALA A 87 -8.00 -9.09 4.02
N VAL A 88 -8.12 -10.40 4.27
CA VAL A 88 -9.40 -11.05 4.59
C VAL A 88 -10.04 -10.46 5.85
N LEU A 89 -9.24 -10.20 6.90
CA LEU A 89 -9.74 -9.56 8.13
C LEU A 89 -10.27 -8.15 7.87
N VAL A 90 -9.60 -7.37 7.00
CA VAL A 90 -10.08 -6.03 6.61
C VAL A 90 -11.40 -6.13 5.85
N THR A 91 -11.54 -7.07 4.91
CA THR A 91 -12.82 -7.30 4.22
C THR A 91 -13.92 -7.65 5.22
N ALA A 92 -13.69 -8.63 6.10
CA ALA A 92 -14.69 -9.05 7.09
C ALA A 92 -15.07 -7.91 8.04
N GLY A 93 -14.09 -7.16 8.55
CA GLY A 93 -14.35 -6.01 9.42
C GLY A 93 -15.09 -4.88 8.71
N SER A 94 -14.68 -4.53 7.48
CA SER A 94 -15.36 -3.48 6.72
C SER A 94 -16.77 -3.87 6.28
N LEU A 95 -17.04 -5.15 6.03
CA LEU A 95 -18.38 -5.63 5.70
C LEU A 95 -19.37 -5.44 6.88
N LEU A 96 -18.87 -5.55 8.12
CA LEU A 96 -19.68 -5.31 9.31
C LEU A 96 -19.98 -3.82 9.55
N VAL A 97 -19.04 -2.94 9.22
CA VAL A 97 -19.16 -1.49 9.49
C VAL A 97 -19.73 -0.74 8.29
N PHE A 98 -19.38 -1.13 7.06
CA PHE A 98 -19.75 -0.48 5.80
C PHE A 98 -20.31 -1.49 4.79
N PRO A 99 -21.47 -2.12 5.03
CA PRO A 99 -21.98 -3.23 4.20
C PRO A 99 -22.20 -2.84 2.72
N ASN A 100 -22.50 -1.57 2.43
CA ASN A 100 -22.75 -1.09 1.08
C ASN A 100 -21.49 -0.63 0.32
N SER A 101 -20.37 -0.38 1.05
CA SER A 101 -19.11 0.11 0.50
C SER A 101 -17.90 -0.63 1.07
N PHE A 102 -18.09 -1.89 1.47
CA PHE A 102 -17.02 -2.69 2.10
C PHE A 102 -15.78 -2.83 1.21
N ILE A 103 -14.65 -3.09 1.84
CA ILE A 103 -13.36 -3.20 1.18
C ILE A 103 -13.19 -4.61 0.62
N TYR A 104 -13.41 -4.78 -0.67
CA TYR A 104 -13.19 -6.06 -1.36
C TYR A 104 -11.82 -6.13 -2.06
N PHE A 105 -11.22 -4.98 -2.43
CA PHE A 105 -9.90 -4.91 -3.03
C PHE A 105 -9.13 -3.64 -2.63
N GLY A 106 -8.77 -3.55 -1.34
CA GLY A 106 -7.99 -2.44 -0.77
C GLY A 106 -6.48 -2.68 -0.80
N VAL A 107 -5.74 -1.82 -0.10
CA VAL A 107 -4.26 -1.81 -0.05
C VAL A 107 -3.66 -3.20 0.24
N LEU A 108 -4.15 -3.93 1.24
CA LEU A 108 -3.58 -5.24 1.60
C LEU A 108 -3.85 -6.31 0.53
N HIS A 109 -5.01 -6.26 -0.14
CA HIS A 109 -5.32 -7.15 -1.28
C HIS A 109 -4.38 -6.88 -2.44
N GLY A 110 -4.22 -5.59 -2.79
CA GLY A 110 -3.27 -5.16 -3.82
C GLY A 110 -1.85 -5.60 -3.49
N ILE A 111 -1.37 -5.38 -2.26
CA ILE A 111 -0.04 -5.82 -1.82
C ILE A 111 0.10 -7.34 -1.93
N ALA A 112 -0.87 -8.12 -1.48
CA ALA A 112 -0.83 -9.58 -1.54
C ALA A 112 -0.65 -10.07 -2.99
N LEU A 113 -1.47 -9.56 -3.92
CA LEU A 113 -1.36 -9.94 -5.33
C LEU A 113 -0.05 -9.46 -5.96
N MET A 114 0.28 -8.18 -5.76
CA MET A 114 1.48 -7.57 -6.35
C MET A 114 2.77 -8.18 -5.82
N LEU A 115 2.85 -8.63 -4.57
CA LEU A 115 4.03 -9.33 -4.04
C LEU A 115 4.34 -10.61 -4.82
N ILE A 116 3.33 -11.38 -5.24
CA ILE A 116 3.53 -12.58 -6.07
C ILE A 116 4.14 -12.16 -7.41
N VAL A 117 3.53 -11.18 -8.09
CA VAL A 117 4.01 -10.70 -9.39
C VAL A 117 5.44 -10.17 -9.29
N VAL A 118 5.72 -9.31 -8.31
CA VAL A 118 7.06 -8.73 -8.10
C VAL A 118 8.10 -9.81 -7.76
N ARG A 119 7.70 -10.86 -7.02
CA ARG A 119 8.59 -11.98 -6.71
C ARG A 119 8.94 -12.79 -7.95
N LEU A 120 7.96 -13.07 -8.82
CA LEU A 120 8.14 -13.80 -10.07
C LEU A 120 8.99 -13.02 -11.08
N THR A 121 8.80 -11.69 -11.12
CA THR A 121 9.50 -10.79 -12.05
C THR A 121 10.81 -10.22 -11.49
N ALA A 122 11.24 -10.65 -10.30
CA ALA A 122 12.43 -10.13 -9.63
C ALA A 122 13.72 -10.24 -10.47
N GLY A 123 13.78 -11.18 -11.41
CA GLY A 123 14.90 -11.40 -12.34
C GLY A 123 14.96 -10.43 -13.53
N TRP A 124 13.93 -9.66 -13.82
CA TRP A 124 13.77 -8.89 -15.07
C TRP A 124 14.68 -7.64 -15.21
N GLY A 125 15.53 -7.36 -14.23
CA GLY A 125 16.58 -6.34 -14.35
C GLY A 125 16.07 -4.94 -14.65
N ALA A 126 16.64 -4.31 -15.69
CA ALA A 126 16.28 -2.95 -16.11
C ALA A 126 14.86 -2.83 -16.68
N TRP A 127 14.28 -3.93 -17.18
CA TRP A 127 12.90 -3.96 -17.68
C TRP A 127 11.88 -3.51 -16.63
N LEU A 128 12.18 -3.70 -15.35
CA LEU A 128 11.29 -3.26 -14.27
C LEU A 128 11.06 -1.74 -14.28
N TRP A 129 12.03 -0.92 -14.71
CA TRP A 129 11.86 0.53 -14.84
C TRP A 129 10.85 0.87 -15.95
N LEU A 130 11.01 0.25 -17.12
CA LEU A 130 10.13 0.47 -18.27
C LEU A 130 8.71 0.00 -17.97
N LEU A 131 8.57 -1.23 -17.47
CA LEU A 131 7.27 -1.82 -17.14
C LEU A 131 6.53 -1.05 -16.05
N SER A 132 7.28 -0.46 -15.10
CA SER A 132 6.70 0.45 -14.09
C SER A 132 6.06 1.65 -14.75
N GLY A 133 6.77 2.33 -15.66
CA GLY A 133 6.23 3.47 -16.39
C GLY A 133 5.01 3.10 -17.24
N LEU A 134 5.06 1.97 -17.94
CA LEU A 134 3.93 1.48 -18.74
C LEU A 134 2.72 1.15 -17.87
N ALA A 135 2.91 0.47 -16.74
CA ALA A 135 1.82 0.13 -15.82
C ALA A 135 1.14 1.38 -15.24
N ILE A 136 1.93 2.43 -14.95
CA ILE A 136 1.38 3.70 -14.49
C ILE A 136 0.67 4.44 -15.64
N GLY A 137 1.26 4.45 -16.84
CA GLY A 137 0.68 5.10 -18.01
C GLY A 137 -0.65 4.51 -18.46
N LEU A 138 -0.81 3.17 -18.34
CA LEU A 138 -2.05 2.47 -18.71
C LEU A 138 -3.26 2.97 -17.94
N LYS A 139 -3.11 3.38 -16.69
CA LYS A 139 -4.22 3.99 -15.92
C LYS A 139 -4.81 5.20 -16.63
N PHE A 140 -3.95 6.05 -17.20
CA PHE A 140 -4.39 7.28 -17.85
C PHE A 140 -4.99 7.02 -19.24
N ALA A 141 -4.57 5.93 -19.89
CA ALA A 141 -5.12 5.51 -21.19
C ALA A 141 -6.45 4.76 -21.06
N ALA A 142 -6.69 4.08 -19.92
CA ALA A 142 -7.84 3.19 -19.74
C ALA A 142 -9.21 3.85 -20.03
N PRO A 143 -9.53 5.07 -19.53
CA PRO A 143 -10.82 5.68 -19.79
C PRO A 143 -11.06 5.95 -21.29
N ALA A 144 -10.03 6.43 -22.00
CA ALA A 144 -10.13 6.69 -23.44
C ALA A 144 -10.26 5.39 -24.24
N LEU A 145 -9.56 4.33 -23.85
CA LEU A 145 -9.65 3.01 -24.48
C LEU A 145 -11.03 2.39 -24.28
N ILE A 146 -11.61 2.47 -23.08
CA ILE A 146 -12.95 1.98 -22.81
C ILE A 146 -13.99 2.76 -23.62
N GLN A 147 -13.83 4.07 -23.75
CA GLN A 147 -14.72 4.89 -24.55
C GLN A 147 -14.63 4.53 -26.05
N ALA A 148 -13.42 4.26 -26.55
CA ALA A 148 -13.20 3.91 -27.95
C ALA A 148 -13.66 2.48 -28.30
N VAL A 149 -13.63 1.56 -27.34
CA VAL A 149 -13.95 0.14 -27.53
C VAL A 149 -14.99 -0.30 -26.49
N PRO A 150 -16.30 -0.23 -26.79
CA PRO A 150 -17.38 -0.52 -25.84
C PRO A 150 -17.30 -1.90 -25.18
N ALA A 151 -16.74 -2.90 -25.85
CA ALA A 151 -16.53 -4.23 -25.26
C ALA A 151 -15.64 -4.21 -24.00
N LEU A 152 -14.78 -3.19 -23.84
CA LEU A 152 -13.92 -3.02 -22.65
C LEU A 152 -14.69 -2.49 -21.43
N GLU A 153 -15.96 -2.09 -21.56
CA GLU A 153 -16.80 -1.67 -20.42
C GLU A 153 -16.91 -2.78 -19.36
N VAL A 154 -16.73 -4.04 -19.74
CA VAL A 154 -16.64 -5.19 -18.82
C VAL A 154 -15.57 -5.02 -17.74
N LEU A 155 -14.52 -4.22 -17.99
CA LEU A 155 -13.46 -3.92 -17.02
C LEU A 155 -13.95 -3.10 -15.81
N ASN A 156 -15.07 -2.40 -15.92
CA ASN A 156 -15.71 -1.70 -14.81
C ASN A 156 -16.53 -2.62 -13.88
N THR A 157 -16.72 -3.89 -14.24
CA THR A 157 -17.47 -4.84 -13.41
C THR A 157 -16.70 -5.21 -12.14
N PRO A 158 -17.38 -5.56 -11.03
CA PRO A 158 -16.73 -5.97 -9.78
C PRO A 158 -15.73 -7.12 -9.94
N TRP A 159 -15.92 -7.99 -10.94
CA TRP A 159 -15.05 -9.13 -11.22
C TRP A 159 -13.71 -8.77 -11.88
N LEU A 160 -13.64 -7.63 -12.58
CA LEU A 160 -12.46 -7.23 -13.36
C LEU A 160 -11.87 -5.88 -12.92
N ASN A 161 -12.59 -5.06 -12.19
CA ASN A 161 -12.12 -3.74 -11.80
C ASN A 161 -10.86 -3.78 -10.93
N TRP A 162 -10.58 -4.89 -10.22
CA TRP A 162 -9.34 -5.07 -9.46
C TRP A 162 -8.07 -4.99 -10.33
N LEU A 163 -8.19 -5.16 -11.65
CA LEU A 163 -7.10 -4.92 -12.60
C LEU A 163 -6.67 -3.44 -12.64
N GLY A 164 -7.59 -2.51 -12.38
CA GLY A 164 -7.34 -1.08 -12.36
C GLY A 164 -7.49 -0.37 -13.71
N LEU A 165 -7.86 -1.10 -14.77
CA LEU A 165 -8.19 -0.54 -16.07
C LEU A 165 -9.68 -0.19 -16.11
N ILE A 166 -10.02 0.92 -15.47
CA ILE A 166 -11.41 1.34 -15.28
C ILE A 166 -11.63 2.78 -15.76
N SER A 167 -12.85 3.10 -16.16
CA SER A 167 -13.30 4.47 -16.43
C SER A 167 -14.06 5.09 -15.26
N ARG A 168 -14.59 4.27 -14.35
CA ARG A 168 -15.36 4.68 -13.16
C ARG A 168 -14.82 4.01 -11.91
N LYS A 169 -14.55 4.82 -10.86
CA LYS A 169 -14.12 4.26 -9.57
C LYS A 169 -15.29 3.48 -8.94
N PRO A 170 -15.05 2.24 -8.44
CA PRO A 170 -16.06 1.50 -7.71
C PRO A 170 -16.39 2.14 -6.34
N GLU A 171 -17.59 1.88 -5.85
CA GLU A 171 -18.00 2.29 -4.49
C GLU A 171 -17.42 1.33 -3.46
N THR A 172 -16.36 1.77 -2.80
CA THR A 172 -15.69 1.04 -1.72
C THR A 172 -14.82 2.01 -0.92
N GLU A 173 -14.65 1.74 0.38
CA GLU A 173 -13.88 2.60 1.30
C GLU A 173 -12.39 2.61 0.97
N ASP A 174 -11.83 1.49 0.51
CA ASP A 174 -10.44 1.41 0.06
C ASP A 174 -10.36 0.66 -1.28
N TYR A 175 -9.64 1.27 -2.25
CA TYR A 175 -9.48 0.69 -3.58
C TYR A 175 -8.07 0.91 -4.09
N VAL A 176 -7.30 -0.18 -4.13
CA VAL A 176 -5.91 -0.19 -4.62
C VAL A 176 -5.74 -1.33 -5.61
N PRO A 177 -6.20 -1.12 -6.87
CA PRO A 177 -6.16 -2.14 -7.91
C PRO A 177 -4.73 -2.47 -8.34
N LEU A 178 -4.58 -3.51 -9.18
CA LEU A 178 -3.28 -3.93 -9.68
C LEU A 178 -2.57 -2.81 -10.44
N LEU A 179 -3.24 -2.16 -11.39
CA LEU A 179 -2.73 -1.01 -12.13
C LEU A 179 -3.38 0.29 -11.60
N PRO A 180 -2.61 1.33 -11.39
CA PRO A 180 -1.18 1.54 -11.69
C PRO A 180 -0.22 1.05 -10.62
N TRP A 181 -0.68 0.52 -9.51
CA TRP A 181 0.05 0.34 -8.28
C TRP A 181 1.16 -0.72 -8.35
N LEU A 182 1.01 -1.71 -9.22
CA LEU A 182 2.08 -2.63 -9.56
C LEU A 182 3.30 -1.90 -10.13
N GLY A 183 3.09 -0.85 -10.92
CA GLY A 183 4.17 0.00 -11.43
C GLY A 183 4.98 0.64 -10.30
N VAL A 184 4.31 1.15 -9.28
CA VAL A 184 4.97 1.74 -8.10
C VAL A 184 5.76 0.69 -7.33
N MET A 185 5.20 -0.52 -7.14
CA MET A 185 5.90 -1.61 -6.46
C MET A 185 7.09 -2.14 -7.28
N TRP A 186 6.99 -2.20 -8.61
CA TRP A 186 8.11 -2.50 -9.49
C TRP A 186 9.22 -1.44 -9.43
N TRP A 187 8.88 -0.16 -9.34
CA TRP A 187 9.88 0.89 -9.10
C TRP A 187 10.62 0.68 -7.78
N GLY A 188 9.90 0.33 -6.71
CA GLY A 188 10.54 -0.02 -5.44
C GLY A 188 11.47 -1.23 -5.56
N MET A 189 11.06 -2.27 -6.31
CA MET A 189 11.89 -3.44 -6.60
C MET A 189 13.14 -3.08 -7.41
N ALA A 190 12.99 -2.29 -8.48
CA ALA A 190 14.09 -1.85 -9.32
C ALA A 190 15.09 -0.98 -8.54
N ALA A 191 14.58 0.00 -7.78
CA ALA A 191 15.40 0.86 -6.93
C ALA A 191 16.14 0.06 -5.83
N GLY A 192 15.45 -0.90 -5.20
CA GLY A 192 16.05 -1.78 -4.21
C GLY A 192 17.17 -2.65 -4.78
N ARG A 193 16.98 -3.22 -5.96
CA ARG A 193 18.02 -4.00 -6.66
C ARG A 193 19.23 -3.13 -7.01
N TRP A 194 18.99 -1.94 -7.52
CA TRP A 194 20.05 -0.98 -7.81
C TRP A 194 20.79 -0.58 -6.52
N ALA A 195 20.07 -0.19 -5.46
CA ALA A 195 20.67 0.21 -4.21
C ALA A 195 21.52 -0.89 -3.55
N VAL A 196 21.07 -2.15 -3.58
CA VAL A 196 21.83 -3.29 -3.04
C VAL A 196 23.12 -3.53 -3.80
N ARG A 197 23.15 -3.30 -5.13
CA ARG A 197 24.32 -3.53 -5.98
C ARG A 197 25.31 -2.38 -5.94
N GLU A 198 24.79 -1.16 -6.17
CA GLU A 198 25.62 0.02 -6.42
C GLU A 198 25.85 0.88 -5.16
N ARG A 199 24.92 0.83 -4.21
CA ARG A 199 24.91 1.69 -3.02
C ARG A 199 24.50 0.94 -1.74
N PRO A 200 25.14 -0.18 -1.40
CA PRO A 200 24.73 -1.01 -0.26
C PRO A 200 24.71 -0.25 1.08
N HIS A 201 25.56 0.78 1.23
CA HIS A 201 25.59 1.64 2.41
C HIS A 201 24.33 2.51 2.57
N TRP A 202 23.56 2.75 1.50
CA TRP A 202 22.28 3.45 1.58
C TRP A 202 21.19 2.63 2.28
N LEU A 203 21.34 1.33 2.32
CA LEU A 203 20.40 0.42 2.96
C LEU A 203 20.89 -0.04 4.33
N GLY A 204 22.16 0.21 4.66
CA GLY A 204 22.80 -0.21 5.89
C GLY A 204 22.13 0.30 7.16
N SER A 205 22.52 -0.23 8.31
CA SER A 205 22.04 0.23 9.60
C SER A 205 22.41 1.70 9.81
N VAL A 206 21.46 2.48 10.30
CA VAL A 206 21.75 3.83 10.78
C VAL A 206 22.52 3.69 12.08
N ALA A 207 23.59 4.48 12.26
CA ALA A 207 24.37 4.50 13.51
C ALA A 207 23.43 4.56 14.73
N PRO A 208 23.83 4.00 15.90
CA PRO A 208 22.95 3.87 17.06
C PRO A 208 22.39 5.24 17.44
N ALA A 209 21.19 5.50 16.97
CA ALA A 209 20.53 6.77 17.13
C ALA A 209 19.79 6.83 18.49
N ARG A 210 19.52 8.05 18.92
CA ARG A 210 18.79 8.42 20.13
C ARG A 210 17.41 7.73 20.20
N GLY A 211 16.76 7.68 21.37
CA GLY A 211 15.58 6.88 21.66
C GLY A 211 14.43 6.94 20.62
N GLY A 212 14.16 8.11 20.00
CA GLY A 212 13.11 8.25 18.98
C GLY A 212 13.35 7.42 17.71
N HIS A 213 14.58 7.24 17.26
CA HIS A 213 14.87 6.38 16.11
C HIS A 213 14.53 4.91 16.36
N LYS A 214 14.83 4.40 17.56
CA LYS A 214 14.50 3.02 17.94
C LYS A 214 13.01 2.79 17.93
N MET A 215 12.23 3.76 18.39
CA MET A 215 10.76 3.70 18.38
C MET A 215 10.19 3.68 16.95
N LEU A 216 10.72 4.51 16.04
CA LEU A 216 10.30 4.50 14.63
C LEU A 216 10.65 3.17 13.94
N VAL A 217 11.85 2.65 14.15
CA VAL A 217 12.23 1.33 13.61
C VAL A 217 11.32 0.24 14.17
N PHE A 218 10.98 0.30 15.46
CA PHE A 218 10.03 -0.64 16.06
C PHE A 218 8.65 -0.55 15.39
N LEU A 219 8.11 0.66 15.20
CA LEU A 219 6.84 0.88 14.50
C LEU A 219 6.88 0.29 13.08
N GLY A 220 7.94 0.55 12.31
CA GLY A 220 8.10 -0.01 10.96
C GLY A 220 8.18 -1.54 10.95
N ARG A 221 8.71 -2.16 12.00
CA ARG A 221 8.76 -3.62 12.15
C ARG A 221 7.38 -4.24 12.34
N TRP A 222 6.52 -3.57 13.09
CA TRP A 222 5.16 -4.02 13.42
C TRP A 222 4.10 -3.41 12.49
N SER A 223 4.53 -2.95 11.30
CA SER A 223 3.68 -2.21 10.37
C SER A 223 2.36 -2.91 10.02
N LEU A 224 2.33 -4.24 9.87
CA LEU A 224 1.11 -4.96 9.54
C LEU A 224 0.10 -4.95 10.71
N SER A 225 0.56 -5.21 11.93
CA SER A 225 -0.30 -5.17 13.13
C SER A 225 -0.82 -3.76 13.40
N TYR A 226 0.07 -2.77 13.25
CA TYR A 226 -0.30 -1.36 13.36
C TYR A 226 -1.37 -0.98 12.31
N TYR A 227 -1.16 -1.40 11.05
CA TYR A 227 -2.12 -1.16 9.95
C TYR A 227 -3.52 -1.70 10.29
N LEU A 228 -3.61 -2.90 10.87
CA LEU A 228 -4.90 -3.51 11.23
C LEU A 228 -5.60 -2.79 12.40
N LEU A 229 -4.83 -2.26 13.35
CA LEU A 229 -5.37 -1.76 14.61
C LEU A 229 -5.60 -0.24 14.61
N HIS A 230 -4.86 0.54 13.79
CA HIS A 230 -4.90 2.00 13.88
C HIS A 230 -6.30 2.59 13.64
N GLN A 231 -7.00 2.14 12.58
CA GLN A 231 -8.32 2.66 12.23
C GLN A 231 -9.39 2.34 13.28
N PRO A 232 -9.59 1.07 13.72
CA PRO A 232 -10.52 0.76 14.80
C PRO A 232 -10.23 1.54 16.09
N VAL A 233 -8.94 1.71 16.44
CA VAL A 233 -8.54 2.45 17.64
C VAL A 233 -8.86 3.95 17.49
N LEU A 234 -8.54 4.57 16.35
CA LEU A 234 -8.86 5.98 16.10
C LEU A 234 -10.36 6.24 16.18
N MET A 235 -11.16 5.44 15.47
CA MET A 235 -12.62 5.58 15.49
C MET A 235 -13.19 5.41 16.90
N ALA A 236 -12.70 4.42 17.66
CA ALA A 236 -13.14 4.20 19.03
C ALA A 236 -12.79 5.38 19.96
N LEU A 237 -11.57 5.93 19.82
CA LEU A 237 -11.13 7.09 20.63
C LEU A 237 -11.93 8.36 20.30
N ILE A 238 -12.20 8.64 19.03
CA ILE A 238 -13.02 9.78 18.62
C ILE A 238 -14.44 9.61 19.15
N TRP A 239 -15.04 8.42 18.95
CA TRP A 239 -16.38 8.13 19.44
C TRP A 239 -16.50 8.32 20.96
N LEU A 240 -15.53 7.76 21.72
CA LEU A 240 -15.49 7.91 23.18
C LEU A 240 -15.35 9.40 23.59
N GLY A 241 -14.49 10.15 22.92
CA GLY A 241 -14.34 11.59 23.17
C GLY A 241 -15.64 12.36 22.97
N MET A 242 -16.44 12.00 21.96
CA MET A 242 -17.75 12.60 21.70
C MET A 242 -18.80 12.27 22.77
N GLN A 243 -18.66 11.12 23.47
CA GLN A 243 -19.58 10.76 24.57
C GLN A 243 -19.26 11.49 25.88
N LEU A 244 -18.02 12.01 26.01
CA LEU A 244 -17.54 12.67 27.21
C LEU A 244 -17.62 14.21 27.14
N ALA A 245 -17.88 14.76 25.94
CA ALA A 245 -18.00 16.21 25.68
C ALA A 245 -19.44 16.66 25.71
#